data_d1664fa7542cfe566a2eee4c8839af1e
#
_entry.id   d1664fa7542cfe566a2eee4c8839af1e
#
_cell.length_a   1.000
_cell.length_b   1.000
_cell.length_c   1.000
_cell.angle_alpha   90.00
_cell.angle_beta   90.00
_cell.angle_gamma   90.00
#
_symmetry.space_group_name_H-M   'P 1'
#
loop_
_entity.id
_entity.type
_entity.pdbx_description
1 polymer ?
#
loop_
_entity_poly.entity_id
_entity_poly.type
_entity_poly.pdbx_seq_one_letter_code
_entity_poly.pdbx_strand_id
1 'polypeptide(L)'
;MRKLLTGILALVLVFGLASVDTAQAALKGEYKLTMNVTTDTAWGQGGVKFAELVKDYTGGKVNVKVYPNAQLVGGDQMRQAEMVSSGAIDFMLNSTINIAPIIPECNAFSLPFMFPSYESVDAVTGSAAGQMVLDALEKHNMVGLAWGENGFRELTNNVKPVAHPDDMKGLKIRVVTPIYIDIMRALGANAIAMNWGEVFTSLQQGVIDGQENPIVGIIIPNKIYEVQKYLTNWHYSYDALILAVNKNVWESFDPDIKEQIKKAAVDSMQWQVHDVSRVGLGDGIEFLKSQGMTVTDPTPDQLAAFREMTKAVYEKWSENVGADIVKAFEEAVSSFK
;
A
#
# COMPACT_ATOMS: atom_id res chain seq x y z
N MET A 1 -15.04 -89.66 33.17
CA MET A 1 -15.77 -88.84 32.19
C MET A 1 -15.72 -87.39 32.60
N ARG A 2 -14.77 -86.59 32.03
CA ARG A 2 -14.51 -85.19 32.37
C ARG A 2 -15.15 -84.34 31.28
N LYS A 3 -16.04 -83.41 31.66
CA LYS A 3 -16.59 -82.42 30.78
C LYS A 3 -15.68 -81.20 30.81
N LEU A 4 -15.10 -80.84 29.65
CA LEU A 4 -14.42 -79.56 29.45
C LEU A 4 -15.47 -78.46 29.19
N LEU A 5 -15.46 -77.45 30.00
CA LEU A 5 -16.15 -76.16 29.72
C LEU A 5 -15.17 -75.26 29.00
N THR A 6 -15.48 -74.89 27.77
CA THR A 6 -14.75 -73.84 27.01
C THR A 6 -15.41 -72.51 27.30
N GLY A 7 -14.72 -71.65 28.02
CA GLY A 7 -15.16 -70.25 28.22
C GLY A 7 -14.66 -69.38 27.07
N ILE A 8 -15.58 -68.75 26.34
CA ILE A 8 -15.26 -67.72 25.34
C ILE A 8 -15.15 -66.38 26.04
N LEU A 9 -13.92 -65.84 26.08
CA LEU A 9 -13.66 -64.49 26.58
C LEU A 9 -13.88 -63.48 25.42
N ALA A 10 -15.01 -62.76 25.46
CA ALA A 10 -15.29 -61.69 24.52
C ALA A 10 -14.49 -60.42 24.91
N LEU A 11 -13.46 -60.10 24.16
CA LEU A 11 -12.67 -58.87 24.29
C LEU A 11 -13.45 -57.71 23.65
N VAL A 12 -14.11 -56.86 24.45
CA VAL A 12 -14.74 -55.61 23.97
C VAL A 12 -13.65 -54.56 23.80
N LEU A 13 -13.22 -54.31 22.56
CA LEU A 13 -12.38 -53.15 22.21
C LEU A 13 -13.24 -51.90 22.23
N VAL A 14 -13.14 -51.11 23.28
CA VAL A 14 -13.69 -49.78 23.36
C VAL A 14 -12.71 -48.86 22.56
N PHE A 15 -13.05 -48.54 21.31
CA PHE A 15 -12.42 -47.45 20.58
C PHE A 15 -12.82 -46.14 21.23
N GLY A 16 -11.98 -45.61 22.11
CA GLY A 16 -12.07 -44.24 22.56
C GLY A 16 -11.78 -43.33 21.36
N LEU A 17 -12.82 -42.66 20.84
CA LEU A 17 -12.67 -41.50 19.98
C LEU A 17 -11.99 -40.39 20.83
N ALA A 18 -10.65 -40.34 20.78
CA ALA A 18 -9.92 -39.19 21.22
C ALA A 18 -10.34 -38.05 20.29
N SER A 19 -11.22 -37.16 20.74
CA SER A 19 -11.38 -35.82 20.18
C SER A 19 -10.01 -35.16 20.23
N VAL A 20 -9.38 -35.00 19.08
CA VAL A 20 -8.22 -34.12 18.96
C VAL A 20 -8.78 -32.71 19.16
N ASP A 21 -8.83 -32.25 20.41
CA ASP A 21 -8.94 -30.85 20.72
C ASP A 21 -7.68 -30.20 20.10
N THR A 22 -7.82 -29.65 18.92
CA THR A 22 -6.83 -28.73 18.37
C THR A 22 -6.76 -27.58 19.38
N ALA A 23 -5.71 -27.59 20.21
CA ALA A 23 -5.46 -26.52 21.16
C ALA A 23 -5.36 -25.22 20.36
N GLN A 24 -6.44 -24.45 20.36
CA GLN A 24 -6.53 -23.17 19.71
C GLN A 24 -5.51 -22.24 20.36
N ALA A 25 -4.66 -21.62 19.54
CA ALA A 25 -3.70 -20.67 20.07
C ALA A 25 -4.44 -19.53 20.78
N ALA A 26 -4.06 -19.24 22.01
CA ALA A 26 -4.67 -18.14 22.76
C ALA A 26 -4.41 -16.81 22.00
N LEU A 27 -5.46 -15.99 21.87
CA LEU A 27 -5.35 -14.68 21.25
C LEU A 27 -4.32 -13.81 21.99
N LYS A 28 -3.53 -13.02 21.25
CA LYS A 28 -2.59 -12.06 21.84
C LYS A 28 -3.35 -10.95 22.56
N GLY A 29 -2.78 -10.42 23.65
CA GLY A 29 -3.31 -9.23 24.31
C GLY A 29 -3.24 -7.95 23.44
N GLU A 30 -2.30 -7.91 22.51
CA GLU A 30 -2.12 -6.82 21.54
C GLU A 30 -1.58 -7.37 20.23
N TYR A 31 -2.13 -6.88 19.10
CA TYR A 31 -1.61 -7.06 17.75
C TYR A 31 -1.07 -5.74 17.24
N LYS A 32 0.09 -5.76 16.59
CA LYS A 32 0.79 -4.55 16.12
C LYS A 32 0.45 -4.29 14.67
N LEU A 33 -0.05 -3.08 14.36
CA LEU A 33 -0.19 -2.58 13.00
C LEU A 33 0.86 -1.50 12.74
N THR A 34 1.71 -1.68 11.74
CA THR A 34 2.72 -0.70 11.34
C THR A 34 2.28 0.10 10.13
N MET A 35 2.65 1.38 10.08
CA MET A 35 2.55 2.26 8.91
C MET A 35 3.65 3.32 8.97
N ASN A 36 3.99 3.95 7.83
CA ASN A 36 5.12 4.91 7.76
C ASN A 36 4.71 6.39 7.81
N VAL A 37 3.45 6.67 8.03
CA VAL A 37 2.91 8.04 8.13
C VAL A 37 2.34 8.30 9.53
N THR A 38 2.05 9.55 9.84
CA THR A 38 1.34 9.97 11.06
C THR A 38 -0.14 9.61 11.00
N THR A 39 -0.80 9.55 12.16
CA THR A 39 -2.21 9.16 12.27
C THR A 39 -3.21 10.20 11.77
N ASP A 40 -2.78 11.41 11.52
CA ASP A 40 -3.59 12.53 11.00
C ASP A 40 -3.69 12.58 9.46
N THR A 41 -2.83 11.84 8.76
CA THR A 41 -2.96 11.65 7.31
C THR A 41 -4.17 10.77 6.97
N ALA A 42 -4.71 10.87 5.75
CA ALA A 42 -5.78 9.97 5.28
C ALA A 42 -5.40 8.48 5.43
N TRP A 43 -4.17 8.13 5.07
CA TRP A 43 -3.61 6.80 5.27
C TRP A 43 -3.63 6.40 6.76
N GLY A 44 -3.10 7.27 7.65
CA GLY A 44 -3.04 7.01 9.07
C GLY A 44 -4.40 6.85 9.74
N GLN A 45 -5.37 7.68 9.35
CA GLN A 45 -6.76 7.58 9.80
C GLN A 45 -7.39 6.24 9.42
N GLY A 46 -7.09 5.72 8.22
CA GLY A 46 -7.51 4.38 7.79
C GLY A 46 -7.01 3.27 8.73
N GLY A 47 -5.73 3.34 9.14
CA GLY A 47 -5.15 2.40 10.12
C GLY A 47 -5.80 2.48 11.51
N VAL A 48 -6.09 3.69 11.97
CA VAL A 48 -6.82 3.91 13.25
C VAL A 48 -8.23 3.36 13.15
N LYS A 49 -8.94 3.66 12.06
CA LYS A 49 -10.31 3.16 11.81
C LYS A 49 -10.36 1.64 11.76
N PHE A 50 -9.38 1.00 11.12
CA PHE A 50 -9.28 -0.46 11.14
C PHE A 50 -9.15 -1.02 12.55
N ALA A 51 -8.27 -0.45 13.37
CA ALA A 51 -8.07 -0.90 14.75
C ALA A 51 -9.35 -0.76 15.58
N GLU A 52 -10.09 0.35 15.43
CA GLU A 52 -11.38 0.57 16.07
C GLU A 52 -12.42 -0.48 15.65
N LEU A 53 -12.59 -0.68 14.32
CA LEU A 53 -13.58 -1.63 13.81
C LEU A 53 -13.25 -3.08 14.16
N VAL A 54 -11.97 -3.46 14.18
CA VAL A 54 -11.56 -4.81 14.66
C VAL A 54 -12.00 -5.01 16.11
N LYS A 55 -11.73 -4.04 16.97
CA LYS A 55 -12.14 -4.12 18.37
C LYS A 55 -13.65 -4.24 18.50
N ASP A 56 -14.40 -3.41 17.77
CA ASP A 56 -15.87 -3.37 17.84
C ASP A 56 -16.47 -4.67 17.29
N TYR A 57 -16.07 -5.13 16.11
CA TYR A 57 -16.64 -6.30 15.46
C TYR A 57 -16.29 -7.59 16.20
N THR A 58 -15.10 -7.68 16.79
CA THR A 58 -14.69 -8.86 17.59
C THR A 58 -15.18 -8.82 19.03
N GLY A 59 -15.95 -7.79 19.44
CA GLY A 59 -16.37 -7.60 20.82
C GLY A 59 -15.20 -7.45 21.80
N GLY A 60 -14.10 -6.85 21.34
CA GLY A 60 -12.88 -6.63 22.11
C GLY A 60 -11.96 -7.85 22.24
N LYS A 61 -12.25 -8.97 21.55
CA LYS A 61 -11.39 -10.18 21.57
C LYS A 61 -10.06 -9.95 20.88
N VAL A 62 -10.02 -9.13 19.82
CA VAL A 62 -8.81 -8.74 19.10
C VAL A 62 -8.58 -7.25 19.30
N ASN A 63 -7.40 -6.91 19.82
CA ASN A 63 -6.98 -5.53 20.05
C ASN A 63 -5.77 -5.20 19.16
N VAL A 64 -5.99 -4.33 18.15
CA VAL A 64 -4.93 -3.86 17.24
C VAL A 64 -4.45 -2.50 17.73
N LYS A 65 -3.13 -2.37 17.90
CA LYS A 65 -2.49 -1.10 18.22
C LYS A 65 -1.70 -0.58 17.04
N VAL A 66 -1.97 0.68 16.70
CA VAL A 66 -1.33 1.37 15.58
C VAL A 66 0.01 1.93 15.99
N TYR A 67 1.04 1.69 15.17
CA TYR A 67 2.41 2.16 15.33
C TYR A 67 2.80 2.97 14.09
N PRO A 68 2.65 4.32 14.14
CA PRO A 68 2.93 5.22 13.01
C PRO A 68 4.43 5.46 12.78
N ASN A 69 4.77 6.21 11.69
CA ASN A 69 6.12 6.71 11.39
C ASN A 69 7.19 5.60 11.30
N ALA A 70 6.82 4.40 10.86
CA ALA A 70 7.72 3.25 10.80
C ALA A 70 8.50 3.01 12.11
N GLN A 71 7.95 3.39 13.28
CA GLN A 71 8.66 3.38 14.56
C GLN A 71 9.11 1.98 15.00
N LEU A 72 8.40 0.91 14.59
CA LEU A 72 8.78 -0.47 14.90
C LEU A 72 10.00 -0.95 14.14
N VAL A 73 10.43 -0.21 13.11
CA VAL A 73 11.57 -0.52 12.24
C VAL A 73 12.61 0.62 12.20
N GLY A 74 12.57 1.52 13.20
CA GLY A 74 13.55 2.60 13.32
C GLY A 74 13.45 3.66 12.22
N GLY A 75 12.27 3.87 11.62
CA GLY A 75 12.04 4.85 10.54
C GLY A 75 12.34 4.31 9.14
N ASP A 76 12.84 3.09 8.99
CA ASP A 76 13.09 2.46 7.69
C ASP A 76 11.78 1.90 7.10
N GLN A 77 11.15 2.68 6.23
CA GLN A 77 9.85 2.34 5.64
C GLN A 77 9.87 1.04 4.82
N MET A 78 11.02 0.65 4.26
CA MET A 78 11.14 -0.53 3.41
C MET A 78 11.12 -1.83 4.23
N ARG A 79 11.55 -1.80 5.49
CA ARG A 79 11.61 -2.98 6.36
C ARG A 79 10.28 -3.42 6.92
N GLN A 80 9.22 -2.60 6.83
CA GLN A 80 7.93 -2.92 7.43
C GLN A 80 7.34 -4.23 6.87
N ALA A 81 7.35 -4.39 5.54
CA ALA A 81 6.82 -5.59 4.90
C ALA A 81 7.64 -6.85 5.24
N GLU A 82 8.96 -6.75 5.35
CA GLU A 82 9.84 -7.85 5.81
C GLU A 82 9.50 -8.28 7.24
N MET A 83 9.25 -7.31 8.13
CA MET A 83 8.92 -7.59 9.54
C MET A 83 7.52 -8.22 9.68
N VAL A 84 6.57 -7.88 8.81
CA VAL A 84 5.26 -8.56 8.76
C VAL A 84 5.42 -9.95 8.16
N SER A 85 6.16 -10.11 7.08
CA SER A 85 6.47 -11.41 6.46
C SER A 85 7.08 -12.39 7.47
N SER A 86 8.02 -11.92 8.30
CA SER A 86 8.67 -12.75 9.34
C SER A 86 7.79 -13.01 10.58
N GLY A 87 6.67 -12.31 10.75
CA GLY A 87 5.80 -12.41 11.92
C GLY A 87 6.27 -11.60 13.14
N ALA A 88 7.29 -10.75 13.01
CA ALA A 88 7.71 -9.84 14.08
C ALA A 88 6.72 -8.69 14.30
N ILE A 89 5.96 -8.35 13.25
CA ILE A 89 4.82 -7.42 13.27
C ILE A 89 3.61 -8.17 12.72
N ASP A 90 2.41 -7.92 13.25
CA ASP A 90 1.21 -8.68 12.92
C ASP A 90 0.52 -8.17 11.66
N PHE A 91 0.32 -6.84 11.56
CA PHE A 91 -0.38 -6.16 10.47
C PHE A 91 0.45 -5.02 9.90
N MET A 92 0.21 -4.70 8.64
CA MET A 92 0.64 -3.43 8.04
C MET A 92 -0.51 -2.79 7.26
N LEU A 93 -0.56 -1.47 7.26
CA LEU A 93 -1.20 -0.68 6.22
C LEU A 93 -0.09 0.07 5.50
N ASN A 94 0.26 -0.38 4.30
CA ASN A 94 1.45 0.12 3.63
C ASN A 94 1.23 0.35 2.13
N SER A 95 2.00 1.28 1.59
CA SER A 95 2.03 1.60 0.16
C SER A 95 2.58 0.43 -0.65
N THR A 96 1.94 0.14 -1.80
CA THR A 96 2.45 -0.81 -2.79
C THR A 96 3.90 -0.51 -3.18
N ILE A 97 4.28 0.76 -3.18
CA ILE A 97 5.65 1.22 -3.48
C ILE A 97 6.66 0.65 -2.47
N ASN A 98 6.33 0.71 -1.17
CA ASN A 98 7.22 0.21 -0.11
C ASN A 98 7.27 -1.33 -0.06
N ILE A 99 6.22 -2.00 -0.52
CA ILE A 99 6.09 -3.45 -0.56
C ILE A 99 6.80 -4.04 -1.80
N ALA A 100 6.84 -3.31 -2.90
CA ALA A 100 7.36 -3.75 -4.19
C ALA A 100 8.78 -4.34 -4.19
N PRO A 101 9.73 -3.92 -3.33
CA PRO A 101 11.05 -4.56 -3.29
C PRO A 101 11.04 -6.04 -2.94
N ILE A 102 10.06 -6.50 -2.18
CA ILE A 102 9.90 -7.93 -1.85
C ILE A 102 8.76 -8.60 -2.62
N ILE A 103 7.79 -7.84 -3.12
CA ILE A 103 6.66 -8.30 -3.91
C ILE A 103 6.60 -7.50 -5.21
N PRO A 104 7.33 -7.92 -6.27
CA PRO A 104 7.45 -7.16 -7.51
C PRO A 104 6.13 -6.85 -8.19
N GLU A 105 5.10 -7.70 -8.00
CA GLU A 105 3.75 -7.52 -8.51
C GLU A 105 3.12 -6.18 -8.06
N CYS A 106 3.51 -5.65 -6.91
CA CYS A 106 3.06 -4.35 -6.41
C CYS A 106 3.50 -3.17 -7.30
N ASN A 107 4.58 -3.32 -8.10
CA ASN A 107 5.00 -2.30 -9.07
C ASN A 107 3.96 -2.04 -10.19
N ALA A 108 2.94 -2.90 -10.36
CA ALA A 108 1.87 -2.69 -11.34
C ALA A 108 1.19 -1.32 -11.16
N PHE A 109 1.00 -0.89 -9.90
CA PHE A 109 0.43 0.44 -9.59
C PHE A 109 1.41 1.59 -9.86
N SER A 110 2.71 1.31 -9.90
CA SER A 110 3.78 2.29 -10.13
C SER A 110 4.18 2.45 -11.60
N LEU A 111 3.62 1.64 -12.51
CA LEU A 111 3.90 1.75 -13.94
C LEU A 111 3.51 3.16 -14.43
N PRO A 112 4.42 3.88 -15.15
CA PRO A 112 4.17 5.27 -15.49
C PRO A 112 2.94 5.41 -16.39
N PHE A 113 2.02 6.30 -15.99
CA PHE A 113 0.78 6.62 -16.68
C PHE A 113 -0.15 5.43 -16.97
N MET A 114 -0.08 4.37 -16.17
CA MET A 114 -0.99 3.22 -16.25
C MET A 114 -2.45 3.64 -16.04
N PHE A 115 -2.71 4.50 -15.07
CA PHE A 115 -4.06 4.88 -14.68
C PHE A 115 -4.40 6.30 -15.17
N PRO A 116 -5.46 6.47 -15.99
CA PRO A 116 -5.92 7.79 -16.42
C PRO A 116 -6.81 8.49 -15.39
N SER A 117 -7.45 7.77 -14.46
CA SER A 117 -8.40 8.33 -13.49
C SER A 117 -8.57 7.44 -12.26
N TYR A 118 -9.24 7.95 -11.23
CA TYR A 118 -9.58 7.18 -10.02
C TYR A 118 -10.55 6.02 -10.32
N GLU A 119 -11.47 6.20 -11.27
CA GLU A 119 -12.41 5.14 -11.69
C GLU A 119 -11.65 3.96 -12.32
N SER A 120 -10.58 4.23 -13.07
CA SER A 120 -9.72 3.17 -13.62
C SER A 120 -8.97 2.40 -12.53
N VAL A 121 -8.61 3.07 -11.44
CA VAL A 121 -8.03 2.43 -10.25
C VAL A 121 -9.07 1.55 -9.56
N ASP A 122 -10.30 2.06 -9.37
CA ASP A 122 -11.40 1.30 -8.76
C ASP A 122 -11.72 0.03 -9.56
N ALA A 123 -11.68 0.13 -10.89
CA ALA A 123 -11.87 -1.02 -11.79
C ALA A 123 -10.81 -2.10 -11.54
N VAL A 124 -9.55 -1.71 -11.33
CA VAL A 124 -8.48 -2.67 -11.04
C VAL A 124 -8.61 -3.23 -9.63
N THR A 125 -8.71 -2.39 -8.61
CA THR A 125 -8.74 -2.83 -7.20
C THR A 125 -9.99 -3.66 -6.86
N GLY A 126 -11.11 -3.42 -7.55
CA GLY A 126 -12.37 -4.16 -7.44
C GLY A 126 -12.47 -5.43 -8.29
N SER A 127 -11.43 -5.79 -9.06
CA SER A 127 -11.46 -6.88 -10.03
C SER A 127 -10.49 -8.03 -9.66
N ALA A 128 -10.51 -9.07 -10.52
CA ALA A 128 -9.53 -10.16 -10.45
C ALA A 128 -8.08 -9.66 -10.61
N ALA A 129 -7.87 -8.56 -11.36
CA ALA A 129 -6.54 -7.99 -11.52
C ALA A 129 -5.94 -7.50 -10.20
N GLY A 130 -6.72 -6.76 -9.39
CA GLY A 130 -6.30 -6.38 -8.05
C GLY A 130 -6.10 -7.58 -7.12
N GLN A 131 -6.98 -8.60 -7.23
CA GLN A 131 -6.85 -9.82 -6.44
C GLN A 131 -5.53 -10.57 -6.72
N MET A 132 -5.05 -10.61 -7.97
CA MET A 132 -3.77 -11.23 -8.32
C MET A 132 -2.60 -10.63 -7.52
N VAL A 133 -2.61 -9.31 -7.31
CA VAL A 133 -1.57 -8.64 -6.50
C VAL A 133 -1.72 -8.97 -5.01
N LEU A 134 -2.95 -9.02 -4.47
CA LEU A 134 -3.17 -9.45 -3.08
C LEU A 134 -2.74 -10.89 -2.86
N ASP A 135 -3.01 -11.79 -3.82
CA ASP A 135 -2.62 -13.20 -3.76
C ASP A 135 -1.09 -13.39 -3.80
N ALA A 136 -0.37 -12.49 -4.49
CA ALA A 136 1.09 -12.53 -4.52
C ALA A 136 1.71 -12.39 -3.12
N LEU A 137 1.04 -11.70 -2.17
CA LEU A 137 1.50 -11.57 -0.79
C LEU A 137 1.62 -12.93 -0.08
N GLU A 138 0.83 -13.94 -0.48
CA GLU A 138 0.86 -15.26 0.17
C GLU A 138 2.20 -15.96 0.03
N LYS A 139 2.88 -15.78 -1.09
CA LYS A 139 4.24 -16.32 -1.32
C LYS A 139 5.26 -15.74 -0.33
N HIS A 140 4.93 -14.62 0.28
CA HIS A 140 5.75 -13.89 1.25
C HIS A 140 5.17 -13.93 2.67
N ASN A 141 4.44 -15.01 3.00
CA ASN A 141 3.87 -15.26 4.32
C ASN A 141 2.97 -14.12 4.84
N MET A 142 2.22 -13.47 3.94
CA MET A 142 1.27 -12.40 4.24
C MET A 142 -0.07 -12.67 3.54
N VAL A 143 -1.16 -12.15 4.11
CA VAL A 143 -2.50 -12.18 3.52
C VAL A 143 -2.97 -10.75 3.30
N GLY A 144 -3.32 -10.42 2.05
CA GLY A 144 -3.90 -9.13 1.69
C GLY A 144 -5.38 -9.07 2.08
N LEU A 145 -5.75 -8.11 2.92
CA LEU A 145 -7.10 -7.99 3.44
C LEU A 145 -7.96 -6.99 2.67
N ALA A 146 -7.43 -5.82 2.35
CA ALA A 146 -8.18 -4.77 1.65
C ALA A 146 -7.24 -3.78 0.97
N TRP A 147 -7.79 -3.08 -0.03
CA TRP A 147 -7.17 -1.96 -0.71
C TRP A 147 -7.55 -0.64 -0.04
N GLY A 148 -6.56 0.24 0.17
CA GLY A 148 -6.74 1.64 0.50
C GLY A 148 -6.05 2.53 -0.54
N GLU A 149 -6.06 3.84 -0.29
CA GLU A 149 -5.57 4.85 -1.23
C GLU A 149 -4.61 5.82 -0.56
N ASN A 150 -3.43 6.03 -1.18
CA ASN A 150 -2.63 7.22 -0.95
C ASN A 150 -2.94 8.27 -2.05
N GLY A 151 -3.10 7.85 -3.31
CA GLY A 151 -3.58 8.66 -4.42
C GLY A 151 -2.59 8.81 -5.59
N PHE A 152 -2.95 9.63 -6.58
CA PHE A 152 -2.05 10.00 -7.67
C PHE A 152 -0.89 10.85 -7.17
N ARG A 153 0.30 10.55 -7.71
CA ARG A 153 1.55 11.18 -7.28
C ARG A 153 1.88 12.37 -8.18
N GLU A 154 2.05 13.52 -7.54
CA GLU A 154 2.31 14.80 -8.19
C GLU A 154 3.71 15.27 -7.82
N LEU A 155 4.40 15.92 -8.77
CA LEU A 155 5.75 16.44 -8.57
C LEU A 155 5.70 17.80 -7.87
N THR A 156 6.53 17.99 -6.83
CA THR A 156 6.84 19.34 -6.32
C THR A 156 8.32 19.64 -6.46
N ASN A 157 8.68 20.93 -6.64
CA ASN A 157 10.07 21.37 -6.64
C ASN A 157 10.20 22.86 -6.30
N ASN A 158 11.43 23.31 -6.03
CA ASN A 158 11.76 24.70 -5.69
C ASN A 158 12.43 25.50 -6.82
N VAL A 159 12.70 24.87 -7.97
CA VAL A 159 13.57 25.46 -9.00
C VAL A 159 12.76 26.18 -10.08
N LYS A 160 11.77 25.49 -10.68
CA LYS A 160 10.98 26.01 -11.81
C LYS A 160 9.68 25.23 -12.03
N PRO A 161 8.70 25.82 -12.72
CA PRO A 161 7.57 25.05 -13.24
C PRO A 161 8.06 23.92 -14.16
N VAL A 162 7.36 22.78 -14.11
CA VAL A 162 7.61 21.63 -14.98
C VAL A 162 6.36 21.33 -15.77
N ALA A 163 6.44 21.50 -17.10
CA ALA A 163 5.35 21.21 -18.05
C ALA A 163 5.78 20.26 -19.18
N HIS A 164 7.09 20.04 -19.35
CA HIS A 164 7.66 19.19 -20.41
C HIS A 164 8.83 18.36 -19.83
N PRO A 165 9.16 17.18 -20.39
CA PRO A 165 10.31 16.39 -19.93
C PRO A 165 11.63 17.16 -19.87
N ASP A 166 11.86 18.09 -20.79
CA ASP A 166 13.07 18.94 -20.78
C ASP A 166 13.21 19.80 -19.51
N ASP A 167 12.09 20.11 -18.84
CA ASP A 167 12.11 20.86 -17.59
C ASP A 167 12.63 20.04 -16.41
N MET A 168 12.61 18.72 -16.53
CA MET A 168 13.10 17.80 -15.48
C MET A 168 14.64 17.74 -15.43
N LYS A 169 15.33 18.18 -16.51
CA LYS A 169 16.78 18.04 -16.62
C LYS A 169 17.53 18.68 -15.46
N GLY A 170 18.29 17.85 -14.76
CA GLY A 170 19.17 18.26 -13.67
C GLY A 170 18.50 18.45 -12.32
N LEU A 171 17.18 18.41 -12.22
CA LEU A 171 16.48 18.49 -10.93
C LEU A 171 16.84 17.29 -10.03
N LYS A 172 17.18 17.56 -8.77
CA LYS A 172 17.42 16.53 -7.75
C LYS A 172 16.09 16.16 -7.12
N ILE A 173 15.50 15.07 -7.58
CA ILE A 173 14.18 14.62 -7.14
C ILE A 173 14.31 13.43 -6.20
N ARG A 174 13.76 13.56 -4.99
CA ARG A 174 13.63 12.44 -4.07
C ARG A 174 12.58 11.46 -4.57
N VAL A 175 12.93 10.19 -4.52
CA VAL A 175 12.04 9.06 -4.87
C VAL A 175 12.13 7.96 -3.82
N VAL A 176 11.27 6.95 -3.95
CA VAL A 176 11.16 5.85 -2.96
C VAL A 176 11.94 4.61 -3.41
N THR A 177 11.67 4.10 -4.62
CA THR A 177 12.09 2.76 -5.08
C THR A 177 12.74 2.80 -6.45
N PRO A 178 13.38 1.69 -6.89
CA PRO A 178 14.09 1.64 -8.17
C PRO A 178 13.27 2.01 -9.40
N ILE A 179 11.98 1.66 -9.47
CA ILE A 179 11.14 2.05 -10.61
C ILE A 179 11.07 3.57 -10.75
N TYR A 180 10.91 4.29 -9.62
CA TYR A 180 10.88 5.76 -9.63
C TYR A 180 12.23 6.38 -9.94
N ILE A 181 13.34 5.71 -9.58
CA ILE A 181 14.69 6.10 -10.02
C ILE A 181 14.77 6.04 -11.55
N ASP A 182 14.30 4.95 -12.14
CA ASP A 182 14.32 4.77 -13.59
C ASP A 182 13.43 5.79 -14.31
N ILE A 183 12.20 6.04 -13.78
CA ILE A 183 11.28 7.05 -14.34
C ILE A 183 11.93 8.43 -14.32
N MET A 184 12.45 8.88 -13.19
CA MET A 184 13.03 10.22 -13.08
C MET A 184 14.30 10.37 -13.94
N ARG A 185 15.12 9.32 -14.03
CA ARG A 185 16.30 9.31 -14.92
C ARG A 185 15.92 9.35 -16.39
N ALA A 186 14.89 8.62 -16.81
CA ALA A 186 14.37 8.68 -18.17
C ALA A 186 13.93 10.10 -18.54
N LEU A 187 13.38 10.84 -17.57
CA LEU A 187 13.00 12.25 -17.72
C LEU A 187 14.18 13.23 -17.59
N GLY A 188 15.40 12.75 -17.34
CA GLY A 188 16.61 13.59 -17.22
C GLY A 188 16.87 14.19 -15.84
N ALA A 189 16.10 13.80 -14.82
CA ALA A 189 16.30 14.24 -13.44
C ALA A 189 17.37 13.38 -12.71
N ASN A 190 17.95 13.95 -11.66
CA ASN A 190 18.82 13.25 -10.71
C ASN A 190 17.97 12.65 -9.59
N ALA A 191 17.62 11.38 -9.70
CA ALA A 191 16.81 10.67 -8.72
C ALA A 191 17.64 10.29 -7.48
N ILE A 192 17.12 10.57 -6.29
CA ILE A 192 17.76 10.31 -4.99
C ILE A 192 16.78 9.51 -4.12
N ALA A 193 17.11 8.25 -3.83
CA ALA A 193 16.32 7.42 -2.92
C ALA A 193 16.56 7.87 -1.46
N MET A 194 15.47 8.05 -0.70
CA MET A 194 15.54 8.56 0.67
C MET A 194 14.29 8.14 1.47
N ASN A 195 14.45 7.79 2.75
CA ASN A 195 13.33 7.55 3.65
C ASN A 195 12.46 8.79 3.85
N TRP A 196 11.15 8.56 4.06
CA TRP A 196 10.19 9.67 4.19
C TRP A 196 10.53 10.66 5.31
N GLY A 197 10.95 10.15 6.47
CA GLY A 197 11.29 10.98 7.63
C GLY A 197 12.40 12.02 7.40
N GLU A 198 13.19 11.87 6.33
CA GLU A 198 14.29 12.78 6.00
C GLU A 198 13.89 13.85 4.96
N VAL A 199 12.73 13.68 4.29
CA VAL A 199 12.37 14.45 3.09
C VAL A 199 12.16 15.93 3.39
N PHE A 200 11.34 16.26 4.40
CA PHE A 200 11.02 17.65 4.72
C PHE A 200 12.29 18.47 5.01
N THR A 201 13.17 17.96 5.86
CA THR A 201 14.44 18.62 6.19
C THR A 201 15.35 18.75 4.99
N SER A 202 15.43 17.71 4.14
CA SER A 202 16.25 17.73 2.92
C SER A 202 15.75 18.74 1.87
N LEU A 203 14.42 18.91 1.76
CA LEU A 203 13.81 19.97 0.94
C LEU A 203 14.12 21.35 1.51
N GLN A 204 13.95 21.53 2.83
CA GLN A 204 14.20 22.79 3.51
C GLN A 204 15.67 23.25 3.38
N GLN A 205 16.60 22.31 3.43
CA GLN A 205 18.04 22.57 3.32
C GLN A 205 18.55 22.63 1.86
N GLY A 206 17.71 22.33 0.87
CA GLY A 206 18.10 22.30 -0.55
C GLY A 206 19.02 21.15 -0.92
N VAL A 207 19.08 20.07 -0.12
CA VAL A 207 19.79 18.84 -0.46
C VAL A 207 19.14 18.18 -1.67
N ILE A 208 17.82 18.22 -1.73
CA ILE A 208 16.99 17.84 -2.87
C ILE A 208 16.18 19.05 -3.34
N ASP A 209 15.91 19.13 -4.64
CA ASP A 209 15.14 20.21 -5.24
C ASP A 209 13.63 19.96 -5.15
N GLY A 210 13.23 18.68 -5.13
CA GLY A 210 11.83 18.30 -5.13
C GLY A 210 11.60 16.84 -4.71
N GLN A 211 10.33 16.49 -4.67
CA GLN A 211 9.81 15.16 -4.37
C GLN A 211 8.49 14.93 -5.13
N GLU A 212 7.94 13.73 -5.06
CA GLU A 212 6.66 13.39 -5.66
C GLU A 212 5.80 12.61 -4.67
N ASN A 213 4.56 13.02 -4.49
CA ASN A 213 3.58 12.44 -3.58
C ASN A 213 2.16 12.91 -3.88
N PRO A 214 1.14 12.24 -3.36
CA PRO A 214 -0.24 12.68 -3.48
C PRO A 214 -0.52 13.99 -2.71
N ILE A 215 -1.36 14.84 -3.33
CA ILE A 215 -1.69 16.18 -2.77
C ILE A 215 -2.38 16.04 -1.41
N VAL A 216 -3.52 15.36 -1.36
CA VAL A 216 -4.36 15.24 -0.16
C VAL A 216 -3.78 14.22 0.82
N GLY A 217 -3.22 13.12 0.30
CA GLY A 217 -2.67 12.06 1.15
C GLY A 217 -1.41 12.47 1.90
N ILE A 218 -0.53 13.26 1.27
CA ILE A 218 0.82 13.52 1.79
C ILE A 218 1.23 15.00 1.75
N ILE A 219 1.09 15.71 0.60
CA ILE A 219 1.66 17.05 0.42
C ILE A 219 1.04 18.03 1.42
N ILE A 220 -0.29 18.04 1.54
CA ILE A 220 -1.01 18.95 2.43
C ILE A 220 -0.79 18.60 3.91
N PRO A 221 -1.06 17.38 4.39
CA PRO A 221 -0.95 17.08 5.82
C PRO A 221 0.49 17.19 6.35
N ASN A 222 1.50 16.92 5.51
CA ASN A 222 2.90 17.09 5.91
C ASN A 222 3.48 18.47 5.57
N LYS A 223 2.64 19.42 5.16
CA LYS A 223 3.00 20.82 4.92
C LYS A 223 4.16 21.01 3.94
N ILE A 224 4.26 20.14 2.93
CA ILE A 224 5.33 20.20 1.92
C ILE A 224 5.31 21.54 1.19
N TYR A 225 4.15 22.20 1.08
CA TYR A 225 4.00 23.53 0.52
C TYR A 225 4.78 24.63 1.27
N GLU A 226 5.17 24.42 2.54
CA GLU A 226 6.01 25.38 3.27
C GLU A 226 7.46 25.42 2.75
N VAL A 227 7.90 24.34 2.09
CA VAL A 227 9.27 24.15 1.61
C VAL A 227 9.35 23.87 0.11
N GLN A 228 8.23 23.97 -0.64
CA GLN A 228 8.14 23.75 -2.08
C GLN A 228 7.31 24.85 -2.76
N LYS A 229 7.77 25.32 -3.94
CA LYS A 229 7.17 26.46 -4.67
C LYS A 229 6.30 26.04 -5.84
N TYR A 230 6.66 24.98 -6.54
CA TYR A 230 6.03 24.55 -7.77
C TYR A 230 5.43 23.16 -7.60
N LEU A 231 4.24 22.97 -8.16
CA LEU A 231 3.57 21.67 -8.25
C LEU A 231 3.25 21.39 -9.72
N THR A 232 3.55 20.19 -10.19
CA THR A 232 3.09 19.68 -11.49
C THR A 232 2.04 18.62 -11.23
N ASN A 233 0.80 18.90 -11.67
CA ASN A 233 -0.36 18.03 -11.53
C ASN A 233 -0.49 17.14 -12.78
N TRP A 234 0.24 16.01 -12.80
CA TRP A 234 0.46 15.19 -14.00
C TRP A 234 -0.04 13.74 -13.90
N HIS A 235 -0.42 13.29 -12.72
CA HIS A 235 -0.98 11.95 -12.49
C HIS A 235 -0.14 10.81 -13.09
N TYR A 236 1.19 10.91 -12.96
CA TYR A 236 2.12 10.03 -13.66
C TYR A 236 2.21 8.62 -13.08
N SER A 237 1.83 8.44 -11.83
CA SER A 237 1.85 7.18 -11.11
C SER A 237 0.78 7.19 -10.03
N TYR A 238 0.27 6.01 -9.67
CA TYR A 238 -0.69 5.86 -8.59
C TYR A 238 -0.08 5.09 -7.42
N ASP A 239 -0.47 5.44 -6.22
CA ASP A 239 -0.01 4.82 -4.97
C ASP A 239 -1.20 4.19 -4.23
N ALA A 240 -1.38 2.89 -4.42
CA ALA A 240 -2.37 2.11 -3.67
C ALA A 240 -1.80 1.71 -2.30
N LEU A 241 -2.68 1.57 -1.31
CA LEU A 241 -2.35 0.99 -0.01
C LEU A 241 -2.86 -0.45 0.08
N ILE A 242 -2.11 -1.30 0.74
CA ILE A 242 -2.52 -2.65 1.11
C ILE A 242 -2.58 -2.75 2.63
N LEU A 243 -3.75 -3.11 3.14
CA LEU A 243 -3.90 -3.62 4.49
C LEU A 243 -3.65 -5.12 4.48
N ALA A 244 -2.61 -5.57 5.15
CA ALA A 244 -2.20 -6.97 5.17
C ALA A 244 -1.87 -7.47 6.58
N VAL A 245 -1.92 -8.78 6.75
CA VAL A 245 -1.63 -9.49 7.99
C VAL A 245 -0.59 -10.58 7.74
N ASN A 246 0.27 -10.88 8.73
CA ASN A 246 1.13 -12.07 8.68
C ASN A 246 0.27 -13.34 8.58
N LYS A 247 0.64 -14.27 7.70
CA LYS A 247 -0.15 -15.48 7.40
C LYS A 247 -0.33 -16.38 8.63
N ASN A 248 0.71 -16.56 9.44
CA ASN A 248 0.59 -17.38 10.66
C ASN A 248 -0.33 -16.73 11.70
N VAL A 249 -0.28 -15.40 11.81
CA VAL A 249 -1.22 -14.65 12.66
C VAL A 249 -2.65 -14.82 12.15
N TRP A 250 -2.85 -14.69 10.84
CA TRP A 250 -4.15 -14.90 10.21
C TRP A 250 -4.69 -16.30 10.45
N GLU A 251 -3.85 -17.33 10.28
CA GLU A 251 -4.24 -18.72 10.48
C GLU A 251 -4.54 -19.06 11.95
N SER A 252 -4.00 -18.30 12.91
CA SER A 252 -4.29 -18.48 14.33
C SER A 252 -5.68 -18.01 14.76
N PHE A 253 -6.38 -17.23 13.94
CA PHE A 253 -7.73 -16.77 14.24
C PHE A 253 -8.79 -17.82 13.88
N ASP A 254 -9.84 -17.90 14.69
CA ASP A 254 -11.06 -18.65 14.37
C ASP A 254 -11.72 -18.11 13.10
N PRO A 255 -12.51 -18.95 12.39
CA PRO A 255 -13.25 -18.52 11.20
C PRO A 255 -14.11 -17.27 11.44
N ASP A 256 -14.82 -17.18 12.56
CA ASP A 256 -15.67 -16.04 12.91
C ASP A 256 -14.83 -14.77 13.12
N ILE A 257 -13.68 -14.91 13.78
CA ILE A 257 -12.74 -13.78 13.98
C ILE A 257 -12.13 -13.32 12.65
N LYS A 258 -11.77 -14.27 11.76
CA LYS A 258 -11.30 -13.96 10.42
C LYS A 258 -12.32 -13.16 9.62
N GLU A 259 -13.58 -13.57 9.65
CA GLU A 259 -14.67 -12.86 8.96
C GLU A 259 -14.83 -11.44 9.50
N GLN A 260 -14.83 -11.28 10.82
CA GLN A 260 -14.94 -9.97 11.49
C GLN A 260 -13.75 -9.06 11.16
N ILE A 261 -12.51 -9.57 11.18
CA ILE A 261 -11.32 -8.80 10.81
C ILE A 261 -11.34 -8.44 9.31
N LYS A 262 -11.72 -9.37 8.43
CA LYS A 262 -11.86 -9.12 7.00
C LYS A 262 -12.89 -8.02 6.73
N LYS A 263 -14.04 -8.10 7.39
CA LYS A 263 -15.08 -7.06 7.31
C LYS A 263 -14.56 -5.71 7.80
N ALA A 264 -13.87 -5.66 8.95
CA ALA A 264 -13.27 -4.43 9.48
C ALA A 264 -12.24 -3.84 8.51
N ALA A 265 -11.45 -4.69 7.85
CA ALA A 265 -10.48 -4.26 6.85
C ALA A 265 -11.15 -3.62 5.63
N VAL A 266 -12.18 -4.25 5.09
CA VAL A 266 -12.93 -3.72 3.94
C VAL A 266 -13.62 -2.41 4.29
N ASP A 267 -14.39 -2.38 5.40
CA ASP A 267 -15.15 -1.20 5.81
C ASP A 267 -14.24 -0.01 6.13
N SER A 268 -13.12 -0.26 6.81
CA SER A 268 -12.16 0.81 7.13
C SER A 268 -11.47 1.39 5.89
N MET A 269 -11.12 0.55 4.93
CA MET A 269 -10.46 1.01 3.70
C MET A 269 -11.45 1.68 2.74
N GLN A 270 -12.69 1.21 2.64
CA GLN A 270 -13.74 1.92 1.89
C GLN A 270 -13.99 3.31 2.46
N TRP A 271 -14.11 3.42 3.80
CA TRP A 271 -14.22 4.70 4.47
C TRP A 271 -13.00 5.59 4.21
N GLN A 272 -11.78 5.04 4.30
CA GLN A 272 -10.54 5.79 4.06
C GLN A 272 -10.49 6.35 2.64
N VAL A 273 -10.89 5.56 1.63
CA VAL A 273 -10.89 5.99 0.22
C VAL A 273 -11.96 7.06 -0.02
N HIS A 274 -13.20 6.78 0.34
CA HIS A 274 -14.35 7.59 -0.10
C HIS A 274 -14.66 8.77 0.81
N ASP A 275 -14.49 8.61 2.13
CA ASP A 275 -14.88 9.63 3.11
C ASP A 275 -13.70 10.47 3.62
N VAL A 276 -12.45 10.07 3.32
CA VAL A 276 -11.25 10.80 3.76
C VAL A 276 -10.35 11.19 2.60
N SER A 277 -9.84 10.23 1.82
CA SER A 277 -8.81 10.49 0.81
C SER A 277 -9.35 11.32 -0.36
N ARG A 278 -10.55 11.01 -0.86
CA ARG A 278 -11.13 11.65 -2.05
C ARG A 278 -11.95 12.90 -1.77
N VAL A 279 -12.38 13.12 -0.53
CA VAL A 279 -13.21 14.29 -0.19
C VAL A 279 -12.49 15.62 -0.45
N GLY A 280 -11.19 15.68 -0.19
CA GLY A 280 -10.40 16.89 -0.35
C GLY A 280 -9.77 17.11 -1.73
N LEU A 281 -10.02 16.22 -2.73
CA LEU A 281 -9.32 16.29 -4.02
C LEU A 281 -9.64 17.59 -4.79
N GLY A 282 -10.90 18.02 -4.81
CA GLY A 282 -11.31 19.25 -5.50
C GLY A 282 -10.71 20.53 -4.94
N ASP A 283 -10.56 20.62 -3.63
CA ASP A 283 -10.09 21.81 -2.94
C ASP A 283 -8.57 21.82 -2.71
N GLY A 284 -7.91 20.66 -2.85
CA GLY A 284 -6.48 20.51 -2.54
C GLY A 284 -5.58 21.41 -3.39
N ILE A 285 -5.85 21.53 -4.68
CA ILE A 285 -5.08 22.39 -5.61
C ILE A 285 -5.29 23.86 -5.24
N GLU A 286 -6.52 24.29 -4.99
CA GLU A 286 -6.82 25.67 -4.62
C GLU A 286 -6.21 26.01 -3.25
N PHE A 287 -6.23 25.09 -2.31
CA PHE A 287 -5.52 25.23 -1.04
C PHE A 287 -4.03 25.47 -1.28
N LEU A 288 -3.35 24.66 -2.09
CA LEU A 288 -1.91 24.82 -2.36
C LEU A 288 -1.60 26.16 -3.05
N LYS A 289 -2.45 26.60 -3.99
CA LYS A 289 -2.35 27.94 -4.60
C LYS A 289 -2.48 29.04 -3.52
N SER A 290 -3.41 28.91 -2.59
CA SER A 290 -3.59 29.88 -1.48
C SER A 290 -2.39 29.91 -0.53
N GLN A 291 -1.63 28.83 -0.44
CA GLN A 291 -0.37 28.75 0.30
C GLN A 291 0.85 29.27 -0.51
N GLY A 292 0.62 29.80 -1.72
CA GLY A 292 1.65 30.42 -2.55
C GLY A 292 2.35 29.47 -3.52
N MET A 293 1.88 28.22 -3.69
CA MET A 293 2.42 27.34 -4.72
C MET A 293 1.94 27.74 -6.11
N THR A 294 2.84 27.69 -7.09
CA THR A 294 2.50 27.75 -8.51
C THR A 294 2.18 26.37 -9.02
N VAL A 295 0.95 26.15 -9.48
CA VAL A 295 0.49 24.87 -10.02
C VAL A 295 0.58 24.89 -11.54
N THR A 296 1.15 23.84 -12.10
CA THR A 296 1.21 23.57 -13.54
C THR A 296 0.35 22.35 -13.84
N ASP A 297 -0.62 22.52 -14.73
CA ASP A 297 -1.44 21.45 -15.30
C ASP A 297 -0.94 21.19 -16.74
N PRO A 298 -0.14 20.12 -16.99
CA PRO A 298 0.35 19.82 -18.33
C PRO A 298 -0.79 19.53 -19.30
N THR A 299 -0.69 20.05 -20.52
CA THR A 299 -1.64 19.75 -21.59
C THR A 299 -1.57 18.28 -22.02
N PRO A 300 -2.57 17.74 -22.74
CA PRO A 300 -2.52 16.37 -23.26
C PRO A 300 -1.27 16.07 -24.08
N ASP A 301 -0.81 17.03 -24.93
CA ASP A 301 0.41 16.86 -25.72
C ASP A 301 1.67 16.81 -24.85
N GLN A 302 1.73 17.63 -23.80
CA GLN A 302 2.82 17.60 -22.82
C GLN A 302 2.85 16.28 -22.05
N LEU A 303 1.67 15.79 -21.60
CA LEU A 303 1.57 14.47 -20.97
C LEU A 303 1.98 13.34 -21.93
N ALA A 304 1.64 13.45 -23.23
CA ALA A 304 2.10 12.48 -24.23
C ALA A 304 3.63 12.45 -24.36
N ALA A 305 4.30 13.60 -24.26
CA ALA A 305 5.76 13.68 -24.26
C ALA A 305 6.39 12.97 -23.03
N PHE A 306 5.80 13.13 -21.84
CA PHE A 306 6.24 12.40 -20.63
C PHE A 306 6.05 10.88 -20.77
N ARG A 307 4.91 10.44 -21.32
CA ARG A 307 4.64 9.02 -21.61
C ARG A 307 5.65 8.42 -22.57
N GLU A 308 5.96 9.12 -23.66
CA GLU A 308 6.94 8.65 -24.65
C GLU A 308 8.33 8.48 -24.02
N MET A 309 8.78 9.45 -23.21
CA MET A 309 10.07 9.39 -22.51
C MET A 309 10.16 8.25 -21.51
N THR A 310 9.04 7.85 -20.91
CA THR A 310 8.98 6.78 -19.88
C THR A 310 8.59 5.42 -20.44
N LYS A 311 8.34 5.29 -21.75
CA LYS A 311 7.88 4.05 -22.40
C LYS A 311 8.83 2.87 -22.16
N ALA A 312 10.13 3.07 -22.31
CA ALA A 312 11.12 2.02 -22.07
C ALA A 312 11.16 1.58 -20.59
N VAL A 313 10.83 2.49 -19.65
CA VAL A 313 10.70 2.16 -18.22
C VAL A 313 9.44 1.32 -17.99
N TYR A 314 8.32 1.70 -18.62
CA TYR A 314 7.09 0.91 -18.57
C TYR A 314 7.33 -0.52 -19.06
N GLU A 315 7.94 -0.69 -20.24
CA GLU A 315 8.24 -2.01 -20.82
C GLU A 315 9.14 -2.84 -19.90
N LYS A 316 10.25 -2.28 -19.42
CA LYS A 316 11.18 -2.94 -18.47
C LYS A 316 10.47 -3.41 -17.20
N TRP A 317 9.68 -2.54 -16.58
CA TRP A 317 9.06 -2.86 -15.31
C TRP A 317 7.80 -3.73 -15.46
N SER A 318 7.16 -3.75 -16.63
CA SER A 318 6.12 -4.72 -16.96
C SER A 318 6.66 -6.16 -16.93
N GLU A 319 7.89 -6.40 -17.37
CA GLU A 319 8.55 -7.70 -17.23
C GLU A 319 8.78 -8.08 -15.75
N ASN A 320 9.15 -7.12 -14.91
CA ASN A 320 9.35 -7.33 -13.47
C ASN A 320 8.05 -7.66 -12.73
N VAL A 321 6.96 -6.99 -13.07
CA VAL A 321 5.60 -7.22 -12.52
C VAL A 321 5.06 -8.60 -12.92
N GLY A 322 5.29 -9.00 -14.17
CA GLY A 322 4.73 -10.20 -14.80
C GLY A 322 3.64 -9.86 -15.83
N ALA A 323 3.78 -10.44 -17.01
CA ALA A 323 2.94 -10.13 -18.17
C ALA A 323 1.44 -10.35 -17.93
N ASP A 324 1.08 -11.38 -17.16
CA ASP A 324 -0.34 -11.71 -16.86
C ASP A 324 -1.00 -10.62 -16.01
N ILE A 325 -0.29 -10.09 -15.00
CA ILE A 325 -0.80 -9.02 -14.14
C ILE A 325 -0.92 -7.72 -14.93
N VAL A 326 0.12 -7.35 -15.69
CA VAL A 326 0.10 -6.12 -16.51
C VAL A 326 -1.06 -6.17 -17.49
N LYS A 327 -1.24 -7.29 -18.21
CA LYS A 327 -2.37 -7.48 -19.13
C LYS A 327 -3.72 -7.37 -18.43
N ALA A 328 -3.89 -7.99 -17.26
CA ALA A 328 -5.12 -7.90 -16.48
C ALA A 328 -5.41 -6.46 -16.04
N PHE A 329 -4.38 -5.69 -15.67
CA PHE A 329 -4.49 -4.27 -15.33
C PHE A 329 -4.92 -3.44 -16.56
N GLU A 330 -4.26 -3.61 -17.71
CA GLU A 330 -4.59 -2.93 -18.96
C GLU A 330 -6.03 -3.21 -19.43
N GLU A 331 -6.48 -4.47 -19.31
CA GLU A 331 -7.85 -4.86 -19.63
C GLU A 331 -8.86 -4.19 -18.68
N ALA A 332 -8.61 -4.20 -17.37
CA ALA A 332 -9.47 -3.56 -16.38
C ALA A 332 -9.54 -2.04 -16.58
N VAL A 333 -8.40 -1.37 -16.80
CA VAL A 333 -8.32 0.07 -17.11
C VAL A 333 -9.07 0.40 -18.41
N SER A 334 -8.94 -0.45 -19.45
CA SER A 334 -9.59 -0.22 -20.75
C SER A 334 -11.09 -0.37 -20.73
N SER A 335 -11.65 -1.13 -19.78
CA SER A 335 -13.10 -1.30 -19.62
C SER A 335 -13.82 -0.02 -19.19
N PHE A 336 -13.08 1.02 -18.79
CA PHE A 336 -13.58 2.32 -18.33
C PHE A 336 -13.46 3.44 -19.38
N LYS A 337 -13.12 3.11 -20.60
CA LYS A 337 -13.06 4.10 -21.73
C LYS A 337 -14.38 4.28 -22.43
#